data_ba77cabecc04a45e0d5583eaaeb54d0f
#
_entry.id   ba77cabecc04a45e0d5583eaaeb54d0f
#
_cell.length_a   1.000
_cell.length_b   1.000
_cell.length_c   1.000
_cell.angle_alpha   90.00
_cell.angle_beta   90.00
_cell.angle_gamma   90.00
#
_symmetry.space_group_name_H-M   'P 1'
#
loop_
_entity.id
_entity.type
_entity.pdbx_description
1 polymer ?
#
loop_
_entity_poly.entity_id
_entity_poly.type
_entity_poly.pdbx_seq_one_letter_code
_entity_poly.pdbx_strand_id
1 'polypeptide(L)'
;KNVAVAPHTTDRKGIILASSYEARKYGIRAAMRVSDALKLCPSLILVEPSMALYNEYSEKFFDYFMKITPLVEPASIDEGYLDITDVCKPEEVVSLAHKIQKDLMDKFKLPCSIGIAPNKFLAKMASDIKKPLGITILRKREIAEKLWPLPIGDMFGVGKKTLEKMYALNIKTIGDLANFKDLVLLEHIIGSAQCKSLYENAHGIGSNEVDVNRFNEISSIGNSQTFEFDEYIPENMLLAIKVLTNSVSNRL
;
A
#
# COMPACT_ATOMS: atom_id res chain seq x y z
N LYS A 1 -13.97 5.52 16.98
CA LYS A 1 -14.91 6.45 16.30
C LYS A 1 -14.89 6.17 14.81
N ASN A 2 -16.02 6.39 14.13
CA ASN A 2 -16.11 6.32 12.69
C ASN A 2 -15.50 7.60 12.10
N VAL A 3 -14.27 7.50 11.60
CA VAL A 3 -13.50 8.65 11.08
C VAL A 3 -13.00 8.30 9.69
N ALA A 4 -12.99 9.28 8.80
CA ALA A 4 -12.35 9.19 7.51
C ALA A 4 -11.62 10.50 7.17
N VAL A 5 -10.52 10.37 6.46
CA VAL A 5 -9.77 11.51 5.93
C VAL A 5 -10.23 11.76 4.50
N ALA A 6 -10.65 12.99 4.23
CA ALA A 6 -11.08 13.41 2.90
C ALA A 6 -10.92 14.92 2.73
N PRO A 7 -10.56 15.41 1.53
CA PRO A 7 -10.58 16.83 1.22
C PRO A 7 -12.03 17.35 1.13
N HIS A 8 -12.20 18.67 1.25
CA HIS A 8 -13.48 19.36 1.07
C HIS A 8 -14.60 18.83 1.98
N THR A 9 -14.29 18.70 3.27
CA THR A 9 -15.22 18.17 4.27
C THR A 9 -16.52 18.96 4.37
N THR A 10 -16.49 20.27 4.10
CA THR A 10 -17.65 21.16 4.10
C THR A 10 -18.61 20.91 2.95
N ASP A 11 -18.08 20.68 1.74
CA ASP A 11 -18.86 20.51 0.51
C ASP A 11 -19.31 19.06 0.28
N ARG A 12 -18.79 18.13 1.10
CA ARG A 12 -19.02 16.68 0.96
C ARG A 12 -18.60 16.14 -0.42
N LYS A 13 -17.72 16.88 -1.13
CA LYS A 13 -17.12 16.50 -2.39
C LYS A 13 -15.80 15.76 -2.14
N GLY A 14 -15.23 15.16 -3.19
CA GLY A 14 -13.96 14.46 -3.10
C GLY A 14 -14.10 12.98 -2.75
N ILE A 15 -12.94 12.37 -2.49
CA ILE A 15 -12.82 10.93 -2.20
C ILE A 15 -12.18 10.70 -0.84
N ILE A 16 -12.54 9.59 -0.22
CA ILE A 16 -11.91 9.13 1.02
C ILE A 16 -10.45 8.74 0.73
N LEU A 17 -9.51 9.32 1.46
CA LEU A 17 -8.10 8.94 1.41
C LEU A 17 -7.80 7.78 2.35
N ALA A 18 -8.32 7.85 3.58
CA ALA A 18 -8.17 6.80 4.57
C ALA A 18 -9.42 6.72 5.45
N SER A 19 -9.66 5.55 6.05
CA SER A 19 -10.78 5.34 6.98
C SER A 19 -10.35 4.52 8.19
N SER A 20 -10.88 4.85 9.37
CA SER A 20 -10.67 4.09 10.60
C SER A 20 -11.21 2.66 10.46
N TYR A 21 -10.71 1.73 11.28
CA TYR A 21 -11.20 0.35 11.28
C TYR A 21 -12.69 0.26 11.63
N GLU A 22 -13.20 1.18 12.45
CA GLU A 22 -14.62 1.29 12.77
C GLU A 22 -15.43 1.71 11.53
N ALA A 23 -14.96 2.69 10.77
CA ALA A 23 -15.60 3.11 9.53
C ALA A 23 -15.56 2.02 8.45
N ARG A 24 -14.47 1.24 8.39
CA ARG A 24 -14.36 0.09 7.47
C ARG A 24 -15.41 -0.98 7.70
N LYS A 25 -15.96 -1.13 8.92
CA LYS A 25 -17.06 -2.06 9.22
C LYS A 25 -18.35 -1.70 8.47
N TYR A 26 -18.53 -0.41 8.13
CA TYR A 26 -19.63 0.05 7.29
C TYR A 26 -19.34 -0.04 5.79
N GLY A 27 -18.22 -0.64 5.40
CA GLY A 27 -17.82 -0.75 4.00
C GLY A 27 -17.06 0.45 3.44
N ILE A 28 -16.75 1.46 4.29
CA ILE A 28 -16.03 2.65 3.85
C ILE A 28 -14.57 2.31 3.55
N ARG A 29 -14.10 2.67 2.34
CA ARG A 29 -12.75 2.38 1.85
C ARG A 29 -12.13 3.60 1.19
N ALA A 30 -10.81 3.60 1.05
CA ALA A 30 -10.09 4.57 0.22
C ALA A 30 -10.65 4.57 -1.22
N ALA A 31 -10.55 5.71 -1.89
CA ALA A 31 -11.10 6.02 -3.21
C ALA A 31 -12.65 6.02 -3.32
N MET A 32 -13.38 5.77 -2.24
CA MET A 32 -14.85 5.92 -2.20
C MET A 32 -15.21 7.41 -2.22
N ARG A 33 -16.29 7.79 -2.92
CA ARG A 33 -16.79 9.18 -2.84
C ARG A 33 -17.29 9.50 -1.43
N VAL A 34 -17.02 10.71 -0.96
CA VAL A 34 -17.47 11.18 0.37
C VAL A 34 -19.00 11.06 0.50
N SER A 35 -19.75 11.43 -0.56
CA SER A 35 -21.21 11.32 -0.58
C SER A 35 -21.71 9.88 -0.36
N ASP A 36 -21.03 8.89 -0.92
CA ASP A 36 -21.40 7.48 -0.78
C ASP A 36 -21.00 6.94 0.60
N ALA A 37 -19.83 7.35 1.12
CA ALA A 37 -19.40 7.01 2.48
C ALA A 37 -20.40 7.54 3.53
N LEU A 38 -20.92 8.76 3.37
CA LEU A 38 -21.92 9.35 4.26
C LEU A 38 -23.30 8.66 4.17
N LYS A 39 -23.67 8.08 3.02
CA LYS A 39 -24.86 7.23 2.92
C LYS A 39 -24.71 5.95 3.74
N LEU A 40 -23.51 5.35 3.73
CA LEU A 40 -23.23 4.13 4.50
C LEU A 40 -23.11 4.40 6.00
N CYS A 41 -22.56 5.54 6.38
CA CYS A 41 -22.38 5.94 7.78
C CYS A 41 -22.67 7.44 7.94
N PRO A 42 -23.94 7.85 8.22
CA PRO A 42 -24.30 9.26 8.41
C PRO A 42 -23.56 9.96 9.55
N SER A 43 -23.08 9.21 10.55
CA SER A 43 -22.30 9.70 11.69
C SER A 43 -20.79 9.73 11.44
N LEU A 44 -20.35 9.56 10.18
CA LEU A 44 -18.94 9.59 9.81
C LEU A 44 -18.35 10.97 10.07
N ILE A 45 -17.26 11.00 10.83
CA ILE A 45 -16.49 12.21 11.08
C ILE A 45 -15.47 12.35 9.95
N LEU A 46 -15.53 13.45 9.22
CA LEU A 46 -14.55 13.78 8.18
C LEU A 46 -13.46 14.67 8.75
N VAL A 47 -12.23 14.39 8.37
CA VAL A 47 -11.03 15.13 8.77
C VAL A 47 -10.27 15.52 7.51
N GLU A 48 -9.86 16.78 7.43
CA GLU A 48 -9.03 17.27 6.32
C GLU A 48 -7.65 16.61 6.31
N PRO A 49 -7.11 16.26 5.13
CA PRO A 49 -5.76 15.73 5.02
C PRO A 49 -4.71 16.79 5.32
N SER A 50 -3.61 16.39 5.94
CA SER A 50 -2.45 17.26 6.19
C SER A 50 -1.18 16.59 5.70
N MET A 51 -0.79 16.86 4.44
CA MET A 51 0.42 16.29 3.84
C MET A 51 1.69 16.66 4.59
N ALA A 52 1.76 17.89 5.12
CA ALA A 52 2.91 18.34 5.93
C ALA A 52 3.08 17.45 7.18
N LEU A 53 1.97 17.18 7.89
CA LEU A 53 1.98 16.30 9.06
C LEU A 53 2.37 14.86 8.68
N TYR A 54 1.86 14.35 7.56
CA TYR A 54 2.18 12.98 7.13
C TYR A 54 3.67 12.84 6.78
N ASN A 55 4.26 13.82 6.09
CA ASN A 55 5.69 13.84 5.78
C ASN A 55 6.53 13.90 7.06
N GLU A 56 6.18 14.79 8.01
CA GLU A 56 6.87 14.89 9.30
C GLU A 56 6.89 13.55 10.06
N TYR A 57 5.75 12.84 10.10
CA TYR A 57 5.69 11.55 10.77
C TYR A 57 6.38 10.43 9.98
N SER A 58 6.36 10.51 8.65
CA SER A 58 7.11 9.60 7.78
C SER A 58 8.61 9.71 8.05
N GLU A 59 9.17 10.92 8.06
CA GLU A 59 10.57 11.15 8.39
C GLU A 59 10.93 10.59 9.78
N LYS A 60 10.10 10.87 10.80
CA LYS A 60 10.34 10.39 12.17
C LYS A 60 10.42 8.86 12.28
N PHE A 61 9.52 8.13 11.60
CA PHE A 61 9.57 6.68 11.72
C PHE A 61 10.66 6.06 10.85
N PHE A 62 11.00 6.62 9.69
CA PHE A 62 12.14 6.16 8.91
C PHE A 62 13.47 6.46 9.63
N ASP A 63 13.63 7.62 10.26
CA ASP A 63 14.76 7.93 11.14
C ASP A 63 14.88 6.92 12.31
N TYR A 64 13.75 6.47 12.84
CA TYR A 64 13.74 5.43 13.86
C TYR A 64 14.20 4.09 13.29
N PHE A 65 13.77 3.69 12.09
CA PHE A 65 14.18 2.45 11.44
C PHE A 65 15.67 2.45 11.10
N MET A 66 16.22 3.56 10.62
CA MET A 66 17.65 3.70 10.34
C MET A 66 18.54 3.56 11.58
N LYS A 67 18.01 3.73 12.80
CA LYS A 67 18.71 3.41 14.05
C LYS A 67 18.71 1.92 14.38
N ILE A 68 17.88 1.12 13.75
CA ILE A 68 17.81 -0.34 13.90
C ILE A 68 18.73 -1.02 12.90
N THR A 69 18.65 -0.62 11.63
CA THR A 69 19.48 -1.13 10.52
C THR A 69 19.68 -0.02 9.49
N PRO A 70 20.85 0.07 8.85
CA PRO A 70 21.04 0.96 7.71
C PRO A 70 20.33 0.48 6.43
N LEU A 71 19.92 -0.79 6.40
CA LEU A 71 19.25 -1.41 5.25
C LEU A 71 17.73 -1.20 5.35
N VAL A 72 17.29 0.02 5.05
CA VAL A 72 15.89 0.44 5.04
C VAL A 72 15.51 0.87 3.63
N GLU A 73 14.47 0.24 3.06
CA GLU A 73 13.85 0.63 1.80
C GLU A 73 12.48 1.22 2.08
N PRO A 74 12.27 2.51 1.90
CA PRO A 74 10.95 3.08 1.90
C PRO A 74 10.14 2.57 0.70
N ALA A 75 8.93 2.06 0.94
CA ALA A 75 8.02 1.61 -0.11
C ALA A 75 6.94 2.67 -0.41
N SER A 76 6.54 3.43 0.61
CA SER A 76 5.62 4.56 0.54
C SER A 76 5.88 5.52 1.71
N ILE A 77 5.06 6.55 1.86
CA ILE A 77 5.11 7.49 2.99
C ILE A 77 4.87 6.80 4.35
N ASP A 78 4.23 5.63 4.37
CA ASP A 78 3.79 4.90 5.57
C ASP A 78 4.19 3.42 5.60
N GLU A 79 4.93 2.95 4.61
CA GLU A 79 5.41 1.57 4.52
C GLU A 79 6.89 1.51 4.15
N GLY A 80 7.62 0.55 4.73
CA GLY A 80 9.01 0.30 4.40
C GLY A 80 9.44 -1.14 4.71
N TYR A 81 10.55 -1.54 4.09
CA TYR A 81 11.22 -2.81 4.36
C TYR A 81 12.51 -2.56 5.13
N LEU A 82 12.78 -3.44 6.07
CA LEU A 82 14.01 -3.46 6.84
C LEU A 82 14.68 -4.81 6.65
N ASP A 83 15.94 -4.83 6.24
CA ASP A 83 16.74 -6.04 6.36
C ASP A 83 17.37 -6.08 7.76
N ILE A 84 17.00 -7.09 8.52
CA ILE A 84 17.43 -7.32 9.89
C ILE A 84 18.32 -8.56 10.03
N THR A 85 18.82 -9.09 8.92
CA THR A 85 19.61 -10.33 8.90
C THR A 85 20.83 -10.25 9.82
N ASP A 86 21.53 -9.12 9.82
CA ASP A 86 22.72 -8.88 10.65
C ASP A 86 22.38 -8.13 11.97
N VAL A 87 21.12 -7.85 12.26
CA VAL A 87 20.71 -7.08 13.45
C VAL A 87 20.41 -7.98 14.64
N CYS A 88 19.76 -9.12 14.41
CA CYS A 88 19.36 -10.04 15.47
C CYS A 88 19.30 -11.50 14.97
N LYS A 89 19.39 -12.42 15.91
CA LYS A 89 19.22 -13.84 15.62
C LYS A 89 17.78 -14.19 15.27
N PRO A 90 17.53 -15.28 14.51
CA PRO A 90 16.17 -15.69 14.13
C PRO A 90 15.18 -15.85 15.31
N GLU A 91 15.64 -16.29 16.46
CA GLU A 91 14.85 -16.44 17.68
C GLU A 91 14.45 -15.10 18.32
N GLU A 92 15.18 -14.03 18.04
CA GLU A 92 14.97 -12.68 18.61
C GLU A 92 14.07 -11.79 17.73
N VAL A 93 13.82 -12.19 16.48
CA VAL A 93 13.10 -11.37 15.47
C VAL A 93 11.72 -10.94 15.96
N VAL A 94 10.98 -11.84 16.62
CA VAL A 94 9.64 -11.52 17.14
C VAL A 94 9.72 -10.49 18.27
N SER A 95 10.71 -10.63 19.16
CA SER A 95 10.94 -9.67 20.24
C SER A 95 11.32 -8.29 19.70
N LEU A 96 12.14 -8.24 18.65
CA LEU A 96 12.47 -7.00 17.94
C LEU A 96 11.24 -6.37 17.31
N ALA A 97 10.38 -7.15 16.63
CA ALA A 97 9.15 -6.65 16.03
C ALA A 97 8.19 -6.07 17.09
N HIS A 98 8.02 -6.73 18.24
CA HIS A 98 7.24 -6.18 19.35
C HIS A 98 7.84 -4.88 19.90
N LYS A 99 9.17 -4.80 20.01
CA LYS A 99 9.86 -3.58 20.43
C LYS A 99 9.60 -2.44 19.44
N ILE A 100 9.73 -2.69 18.14
CA ILE A 100 9.45 -1.70 17.09
C ILE A 100 8.01 -1.19 17.20
N GLN A 101 7.05 -2.10 17.29
CA GLN A 101 5.63 -1.77 17.40
C GLN A 101 5.34 -0.92 18.64
N LYS A 102 5.92 -1.29 19.78
CA LYS A 102 5.80 -0.55 21.03
C LYS A 102 6.45 0.83 20.95
N ASP A 103 7.67 0.92 20.42
CA ASP A 103 8.40 2.17 20.29
C ASP A 103 7.68 3.17 19.36
N LEU A 104 7.13 2.72 18.23
CA LEU A 104 6.35 3.57 17.33
C LEU A 104 5.07 4.06 18.00
N MET A 105 4.39 3.21 18.77
CA MET A 105 3.21 3.61 19.52
C MET A 105 3.54 4.60 20.64
N ASP A 106 4.59 4.33 21.43
CA ASP A 106 4.93 5.16 22.58
C ASP A 106 5.45 6.53 22.18
N LYS A 107 6.34 6.58 21.17
CA LYS A 107 7.03 7.81 20.75
C LYS A 107 6.20 8.66 19.78
N PHE A 108 5.50 8.01 18.84
CA PHE A 108 4.85 8.72 17.73
C PHE A 108 3.33 8.51 17.68
N LYS A 109 2.76 7.64 18.53
CA LYS A 109 1.35 7.24 18.50
C LYS A 109 0.93 6.59 17.15
N LEU A 110 1.89 5.97 16.47
CA LEU A 110 1.68 5.29 15.20
C LEU A 110 1.47 3.79 15.44
N PRO A 111 0.26 3.27 15.22
CA PRO A 111 0.01 1.84 15.20
C PRO A 111 0.55 1.23 13.91
N CYS A 112 1.26 0.11 13.98
CA CYS A 112 1.75 -0.60 12.80
C CYS A 112 1.48 -2.09 12.86
N SER A 113 1.40 -2.73 11.69
CA SER A 113 1.45 -4.19 11.54
C SER A 113 2.75 -4.58 10.88
N ILE A 114 3.35 -5.68 11.31
CA ILE A 114 4.69 -6.09 10.89
C ILE A 114 4.62 -7.49 10.27
N GLY A 115 5.12 -7.63 9.04
CA GLY A 115 5.34 -8.90 8.38
C GLY A 115 6.81 -9.29 8.42
N ILE A 116 7.11 -10.52 8.83
CA ILE A 116 8.45 -11.09 8.92
C ILE A 116 8.54 -12.24 7.92
N ALA A 117 9.42 -12.14 6.94
CA ALA A 117 9.53 -13.13 5.88
C ALA A 117 10.90 -13.07 5.18
N PRO A 118 11.27 -14.09 4.38
CA PRO A 118 12.57 -14.14 3.72
C PRO A 118 12.71 -13.26 2.48
N ASN A 119 11.65 -12.57 2.04
CA ASN A 119 11.71 -11.60 0.94
C ASN A 119 10.62 -10.53 1.10
N LYS A 120 10.73 -9.45 0.31
CA LYS A 120 9.85 -8.28 0.40
C LYS A 120 8.39 -8.60 0.12
N PHE A 121 8.10 -9.41 -0.92
CA PHE A 121 6.72 -9.79 -1.25
C PHE A 121 6.04 -10.55 -0.09
N LEU A 122 6.72 -11.58 0.44
CA LEU A 122 6.17 -12.35 1.56
C LEU A 122 6.05 -11.51 2.84
N ALA A 123 6.97 -10.59 3.09
CA ALA A 123 6.88 -9.66 4.22
C ALA A 123 5.67 -8.73 4.09
N LYS A 124 5.43 -8.19 2.89
CA LYS A 124 4.23 -7.37 2.60
C LYS A 124 2.96 -8.17 2.82
N MET A 125 2.85 -9.37 2.25
CA MET A 125 1.70 -10.25 2.45
C MET A 125 1.48 -10.58 3.93
N ALA A 126 2.55 -10.91 4.66
CA ALA A 126 2.49 -11.23 6.08
C ALA A 126 1.97 -10.05 6.92
N SER A 127 2.35 -8.81 6.60
CA SER A 127 1.89 -7.62 7.31
C SER A 127 0.39 -7.37 7.14
N ASP A 128 -0.21 -7.86 6.05
CA ASP A 128 -1.63 -7.68 5.74
C ASP A 128 -2.53 -8.78 6.36
N ILE A 129 -1.99 -9.98 6.67
CA ILE A 129 -2.76 -11.12 7.21
C ILE A 129 -3.47 -10.78 8.55
N LYS A 130 -2.79 -10.03 9.42
CA LYS A 130 -3.32 -9.67 10.75
C LYS A 130 -3.27 -8.15 10.94
N LYS A 131 -4.23 -7.43 10.38
CA LYS A 131 -4.42 -5.99 10.65
C LYS A 131 -5.65 -5.77 11.52
N PRO A 132 -5.63 -4.80 12.45
CA PRO A 132 -4.51 -3.95 12.88
C PRO A 132 -3.56 -4.62 13.88
N LEU A 133 -2.37 -4.04 14.05
CA LEU A 133 -1.40 -4.35 15.11
C LEU A 133 -0.87 -5.80 15.11
N GLY A 134 -1.04 -6.54 14.00
CA GLY A 134 -0.53 -7.90 13.91
C GLY A 134 0.98 -7.94 13.68
N ILE A 135 1.61 -8.97 14.26
CA ILE A 135 2.95 -9.42 13.89
C ILE A 135 2.80 -10.81 13.30
N THR A 136 3.21 -11.00 12.06
CA THR A 136 3.00 -12.25 11.33
C THR A 136 4.31 -12.72 10.72
N ILE A 137 4.65 -13.99 10.98
CA ILE A 137 5.78 -14.65 10.32
C ILE A 137 5.24 -15.51 9.18
N LEU A 138 5.81 -15.35 7.98
CA LEU A 138 5.50 -16.16 6.81
C LEU A 138 6.79 -16.76 6.23
N ARG A 139 7.00 -18.05 6.49
CA ARG A 139 8.16 -18.79 5.99
C ARG A 139 7.82 -19.43 4.64
N LYS A 140 8.83 -19.65 3.78
CA LYS A 140 8.63 -20.33 2.47
C LYS A 140 7.90 -21.67 2.60
N ARG A 141 8.20 -22.46 3.62
CA ARG A 141 7.55 -23.77 3.86
C ARG A 141 6.08 -23.66 4.29
N GLU A 142 5.63 -22.47 4.66
CA GLU A 142 4.25 -22.22 5.15
C GLU A 142 3.36 -21.58 4.06
N ILE A 143 3.88 -21.37 2.86
CA ILE A 143 3.17 -20.67 1.77
C ILE A 143 1.89 -21.41 1.39
N ALA A 144 1.95 -22.73 1.22
CA ALA A 144 0.80 -23.52 0.85
C ALA A 144 -0.32 -23.48 1.91
N GLU A 145 0.05 -23.37 3.18
CA GLU A 145 -0.90 -23.34 4.30
C GLU A 145 -1.45 -21.93 4.56
N LYS A 146 -0.59 -20.89 4.48
CA LYS A 146 -0.93 -19.54 4.96
C LYS A 146 -1.20 -18.53 3.85
N LEU A 147 -0.55 -18.69 2.67
CA LEU A 147 -0.66 -17.75 1.56
C LEU A 147 -1.64 -18.23 0.50
N TRP A 148 -1.54 -19.49 0.07
CA TRP A 148 -2.38 -20.01 -1.02
C TRP A 148 -3.88 -19.97 -0.75
N PRO A 149 -4.40 -20.16 0.48
CA PRO A 149 -5.83 -20.05 0.76
C PRO A 149 -6.39 -18.62 0.64
N LEU A 150 -5.53 -17.60 0.62
CA LEU A 150 -5.98 -16.21 0.55
C LEU A 150 -6.63 -15.91 -0.82
N PRO A 151 -7.68 -15.05 -0.84
CA PRO A 151 -8.27 -14.59 -2.08
C PRO A 151 -7.22 -13.96 -3.00
N ILE A 152 -7.32 -14.20 -4.30
CA ILE A 152 -6.38 -13.63 -5.28
C ILE A 152 -6.41 -12.09 -5.27
N GLY A 153 -7.54 -11.48 -4.91
CA GLY A 153 -7.67 -10.03 -4.78
C GLY A 153 -6.88 -9.43 -3.60
N ASP A 154 -6.47 -10.25 -2.64
CA ASP A 154 -5.65 -9.82 -1.50
C ASP A 154 -4.14 -9.92 -1.83
N MET A 155 -3.79 -10.49 -2.98
CA MET A 155 -2.40 -10.60 -3.41
C MET A 155 -1.83 -9.25 -3.82
N PHE A 156 -0.73 -8.85 -3.18
CA PHE A 156 -0.03 -7.62 -3.55
C PHE A 156 0.36 -7.65 -5.05
N GLY A 157 0.01 -6.57 -5.77
CA GLY A 157 0.19 -6.46 -7.21
C GLY A 157 -1.04 -6.85 -8.05
N VAL A 158 -2.10 -7.37 -7.43
CA VAL A 158 -3.37 -7.66 -8.11
C VAL A 158 -4.36 -6.52 -7.89
N GLY A 159 -4.44 -5.60 -8.84
CA GLY A 159 -5.44 -4.54 -8.85
C GLY A 159 -6.79 -4.99 -9.45
N LYS A 160 -7.81 -4.13 -9.36
CA LYS A 160 -9.17 -4.43 -9.80
C LYS A 160 -9.26 -5.01 -11.22
N LYS A 161 -8.56 -4.40 -12.19
CA LYS A 161 -8.56 -4.89 -13.58
C LYS A 161 -7.92 -6.27 -13.72
N THR A 162 -6.86 -6.55 -12.98
CA THR A 162 -6.20 -7.85 -12.98
C THR A 162 -7.07 -8.90 -12.29
N LEU A 163 -7.74 -8.52 -11.19
CA LEU A 163 -8.68 -9.39 -10.47
C LEU A 163 -9.83 -9.87 -11.37
N GLU A 164 -10.43 -8.98 -12.14
CA GLU A 164 -11.51 -9.34 -13.10
C GLU A 164 -11.01 -10.38 -14.13
N LYS A 165 -9.78 -10.21 -14.63
CA LYS A 165 -9.13 -11.14 -15.56
C LYS A 165 -8.83 -12.51 -14.90
N MET A 166 -8.35 -12.51 -13.66
CA MET A 166 -8.12 -13.73 -12.89
C MET A 166 -9.41 -14.53 -12.67
N TYR A 167 -10.50 -13.85 -12.31
CA TYR A 167 -11.79 -14.50 -12.13
C TYR A 167 -12.34 -15.09 -13.43
N ALA A 168 -12.11 -14.45 -14.57
CA ALA A 168 -12.49 -14.99 -15.88
C ALA A 168 -11.76 -16.31 -16.20
N LEU A 169 -10.55 -16.51 -15.63
CA LEU A 169 -9.79 -17.75 -15.71
C LEU A 169 -10.09 -18.74 -14.56
N ASN A 170 -11.10 -18.45 -13.75
CA ASN A 170 -11.45 -19.20 -12.53
C ASN A 170 -10.32 -19.26 -11.49
N ILE A 171 -9.37 -18.30 -11.51
CA ILE A 171 -8.34 -18.13 -10.49
C ILE A 171 -8.95 -17.28 -9.37
N LYS A 172 -9.29 -17.89 -8.23
CA LYS A 172 -9.97 -17.25 -7.10
C LYS A 172 -9.06 -17.03 -5.90
N THR A 173 -8.05 -17.89 -5.75
CA THR A 173 -7.08 -17.88 -4.66
C THR A 173 -5.65 -17.72 -5.20
N ILE A 174 -4.72 -17.36 -4.32
CA ILE A 174 -3.29 -17.35 -4.65
C ILE A 174 -2.81 -18.75 -5.01
N GLY A 175 -3.37 -19.79 -4.37
CA GLY A 175 -3.09 -21.18 -4.68
C GLY A 175 -3.58 -21.59 -6.07
N ASP A 176 -4.72 -21.07 -6.54
CA ASP A 176 -5.18 -21.34 -7.91
C ASP A 176 -4.18 -20.75 -8.92
N LEU A 177 -3.65 -19.55 -8.66
CA LEU A 177 -2.60 -18.96 -9.49
C LEU A 177 -1.31 -19.78 -9.47
N ALA A 178 -0.85 -20.19 -8.29
CA ALA A 178 0.36 -20.99 -8.14
C ALA A 178 0.27 -22.35 -8.88
N ASN A 179 -0.92 -22.93 -8.98
CA ASN A 179 -1.16 -24.20 -9.67
C ASN A 179 -1.70 -24.05 -11.09
N PHE A 180 -1.80 -22.81 -11.61
CA PHE A 180 -2.32 -22.56 -12.95
C PHE A 180 -1.31 -23.01 -14.01
N LYS A 181 -1.76 -23.88 -14.93
CA LYS A 181 -0.84 -24.59 -15.86
C LYS A 181 -0.62 -23.84 -17.17
N ASP A 182 -1.65 -23.14 -17.64
CA ASP A 182 -1.57 -22.45 -18.94
C ASP A 182 -1.01 -21.02 -18.78
N LEU A 183 0.29 -20.96 -18.49
CA LEU A 183 0.98 -19.68 -18.31
C LEU A 183 1.00 -18.84 -19.60
N VAL A 184 0.94 -19.47 -20.78
CA VAL A 184 0.88 -18.74 -22.06
C VAL A 184 -0.42 -17.96 -22.17
N LEU A 185 -1.54 -18.59 -21.82
CA LEU A 185 -2.84 -17.93 -21.77
C LEU A 185 -2.84 -16.81 -20.74
N LEU A 186 -2.31 -17.06 -19.54
CA LEU A 186 -2.25 -16.06 -18.48
C LEU A 186 -1.41 -14.85 -18.92
N GLU A 187 -0.24 -15.10 -19.51
CA GLU A 187 0.65 -14.06 -20.05
C GLU A 187 -0.03 -13.21 -21.13
N HIS A 188 -0.77 -13.85 -22.03
CA HIS A 188 -1.53 -13.12 -23.06
C HIS A 188 -2.59 -12.18 -22.44
N ILE A 189 -3.21 -12.59 -21.34
CA ILE A 189 -4.31 -11.84 -20.70
C ILE A 189 -3.82 -10.70 -19.81
N ILE A 190 -2.77 -10.92 -19.00
CA ILE A 190 -2.30 -9.92 -18.03
C ILE A 190 -0.97 -9.27 -18.40
N GLY A 191 -0.29 -9.75 -19.41
CA GLY A 191 1.04 -9.31 -19.85
C GLY A 191 2.18 -10.09 -19.23
N SER A 192 3.28 -10.26 -19.98
CA SER A 192 4.42 -11.12 -19.62
C SER A 192 5.06 -10.76 -18.28
N ALA A 193 5.41 -9.48 -18.10
CA ALA A 193 6.08 -9.03 -16.88
C ALA A 193 5.22 -9.25 -15.62
N GLN A 194 3.92 -8.95 -15.71
CA GLN A 194 3.01 -9.13 -14.59
C GLN A 194 2.74 -10.61 -14.31
N CYS A 195 2.56 -11.43 -15.37
CA CYS A 195 2.39 -12.87 -15.24
C CYS A 195 3.56 -13.50 -14.51
N LYS A 196 4.78 -13.25 -14.97
CA LYS A 196 6.01 -13.75 -14.34
C LYS A 196 6.09 -13.33 -12.88
N SER A 197 5.94 -12.04 -12.60
CA SER A 197 6.05 -11.51 -11.23
C SER A 197 5.01 -12.14 -10.28
N LEU A 198 3.74 -12.20 -10.68
CA LEU A 198 2.68 -12.74 -9.82
C LEU A 198 2.85 -14.25 -9.62
N TYR A 199 3.23 -14.99 -10.67
CA TYR A 199 3.45 -16.44 -10.58
C TYR A 199 4.63 -16.77 -9.67
N GLU A 200 5.78 -16.10 -9.84
CA GLU A 200 6.95 -16.26 -8.97
C GLU A 200 6.60 -15.90 -7.52
N ASN A 201 5.92 -14.78 -7.30
CA ASN A 201 5.47 -14.33 -5.99
C ASN A 201 4.54 -15.36 -5.29
N ALA A 202 3.61 -15.98 -6.04
CA ALA A 202 2.74 -17.03 -5.50
C ALA A 202 3.52 -18.25 -5.00
N HIS A 203 4.72 -18.51 -5.53
CA HIS A 203 5.66 -19.53 -5.08
C HIS A 203 6.67 -19.03 -4.03
N GLY A 204 6.53 -17.79 -3.58
CA GLY A 204 7.43 -17.16 -2.61
C GLY A 204 8.81 -16.85 -3.17
N ILE A 205 8.90 -16.74 -4.49
CA ILE A 205 10.11 -16.29 -5.21
C ILE A 205 9.99 -14.78 -5.38
N GLY A 206 10.98 -14.03 -4.91
CA GLY A 206 11.01 -12.58 -5.00
C GLY A 206 12.31 -12.02 -4.44
N SER A 207 12.58 -10.75 -4.72
CA SER A 207 13.78 -10.08 -4.22
C SER A 207 13.77 -9.97 -2.70
N ASN A 208 14.90 -10.32 -2.08
CA ASN A 208 15.22 -10.07 -0.69
C ASN A 208 16.13 -8.85 -0.50
N GLU A 209 16.63 -8.27 -1.59
CA GLU A 209 17.49 -7.10 -1.53
C GLU A 209 16.70 -5.85 -1.20
N VAL A 210 17.18 -5.09 -0.21
CA VAL A 210 16.63 -3.81 0.23
C VAL A 210 17.36 -2.70 -0.52
N ASP A 211 16.61 -1.95 -1.32
CA ASP A 211 17.12 -0.82 -2.08
C ASP A 211 17.05 0.47 -1.23
N VAL A 212 18.15 0.81 -0.60
CA VAL A 212 18.26 2.00 0.26
C VAL A 212 18.16 3.32 -0.51
N ASN A 213 18.32 3.29 -1.84
CA ASN A 213 18.30 4.46 -2.71
C ASN A 213 16.97 4.64 -3.45
N ARG A 214 15.99 3.79 -3.23
CA ARG A 214 14.74 3.75 -4.00
C ARG A 214 14.04 5.10 -4.17
N PHE A 215 14.11 6.00 -3.18
CA PHE A 215 13.52 7.33 -3.27
C PHE A 215 14.47 8.43 -3.77
N ASN A 216 15.74 8.10 -3.98
CA ASN A 216 16.72 9.07 -4.46
C ASN A 216 16.65 9.24 -5.99
N GLU A 217 16.04 8.28 -6.69
CA GLU A 217 15.89 8.32 -8.15
C GLU A 217 14.47 8.73 -8.53
N ILE A 218 14.30 9.98 -8.92
CA ILE A 218 13.04 10.49 -9.46
C ILE A 218 12.89 9.99 -10.89
N SER A 219 11.99 9.03 -11.11
CA SER A 219 11.71 8.47 -12.44
C SER A 219 10.74 9.33 -13.26
N SER A 220 9.86 10.08 -12.61
CA SER A 220 8.90 10.97 -13.28
C SER A 220 8.40 12.07 -12.35
N ILE A 221 8.13 13.24 -12.93
CA ILE A 221 7.47 14.35 -12.24
C ILE A 221 6.17 14.65 -12.97
N GLY A 222 5.07 14.67 -12.24
CA GLY A 222 3.75 14.99 -12.78
C GLY A 222 2.95 15.88 -11.86
N ASN A 223 2.00 16.61 -12.42
CA ASN A 223 1.01 17.36 -11.67
C ASN A 223 -0.36 17.26 -12.36
N SER A 224 -1.43 17.30 -11.60
CA SER A 224 -2.80 17.27 -12.10
C SER A 224 -3.71 18.15 -11.25
N GLN A 225 -4.75 18.69 -11.87
CA GLN A 225 -5.77 19.48 -11.20
C GLN A 225 -7.16 19.03 -11.69
N THR A 226 -8.09 18.88 -10.76
CA THR A 226 -9.49 18.69 -11.08
C THR A 226 -10.19 20.04 -10.95
N PHE A 227 -10.92 20.45 -11.98
CA PHE A 227 -11.73 21.67 -11.91
C PHE A 227 -12.89 21.50 -10.92
N GLU A 228 -13.30 22.59 -10.29
CA GLU A 228 -14.44 22.60 -9.37
C GLU A 228 -15.76 22.31 -10.10
N PHE A 229 -15.86 22.80 -11.34
CA PHE A 229 -16.98 22.58 -12.26
C PHE A 229 -16.44 22.11 -13.60
N ASP A 230 -17.33 21.54 -14.43
CA ASP A 230 -16.98 21.19 -15.81
C ASP A 230 -16.53 22.46 -16.57
N GLU A 231 -15.33 22.42 -17.11
CA GLU A 231 -14.75 23.57 -17.81
C GLU A 231 -14.82 23.36 -19.33
N TYR A 232 -15.41 24.32 -20.00
CA TYR A 232 -15.62 24.27 -21.46
C TYR A 232 -14.92 25.43 -22.18
N ILE A 233 -14.34 26.38 -21.47
CA ILE A 233 -13.67 27.55 -22.01
C ILE A 233 -12.20 27.21 -22.27
N PRO A 234 -11.74 27.21 -23.57
CA PRO A 234 -10.36 26.82 -23.92
C PRO A 234 -9.29 27.66 -23.22
N GLU A 235 -9.55 28.97 -23.03
CA GLU A 235 -8.63 29.89 -22.37
C GLU A 235 -8.36 29.50 -20.90
N ASN A 236 -9.39 29.07 -20.16
CA ASN A 236 -9.27 28.61 -18.79
C ASN A 236 -8.48 27.30 -18.72
N MET A 237 -8.75 26.36 -19.66
CA MET A 237 -7.98 25.12 -19.75
C MET A 237 -6.51 25.40 -20.06
N LEU A 238 -6.22 26.33 -20.98
CA LEU A 238 -4.86 26.71 -21.33
C LEU A 238 -4.14 27.35 -20.16
N LEU A 239 -4.82 28.19 -19.38
CA LEU A 239 -4.27 28.78 -18.17
C LEU A 239 -3.91 27.71 -17.14
N ALA A 240 -4.79 26.76 -16.88
CA ALA A 240 -4.53 25.63 -15.99
C ALA A 240 -3.34 24.80 -16.46
N ILE A 241 -3.23 24.47 -17.75
CA ILE A 241 -2.10 23.75 -18.33
C ILE A 241 -0.79 24.53 -18.11
N LYS A 242 -0.77 25.86 -18.33
CA LYS A 242 0.41 26.68 -18.07
C LYS A 242 0.85 26.64 -16.59
N VAL A 243 -0.10 26.71 -15.65
CA VAL A 243 0.20 26.63 -14.22
C VAL A 243 0.79 25.25 -13.87
N LEU A 244 0.19 24.17 -14.38
CA LEU A 244 0.68 22.81 -14.16
C LEU A 244 2.06 22.60 -14.78
N THR A 245 2.30 23.11 -16.00
CA THR A 245 3.60 23.00 -16.68
C THR A 245 4.69 23.75 -15.90
N ASN A 246 4.41 24.97 -15.44
CA ASN A 246 5.36 25.74 -14.63
C ASN A 246 5.68 25.01 -13.31
N SER A 247 4.67 24.40 -12.67
CA SER A 247 4.87 23.60 -11.46
C SER A 247 5.76 22.39 -11.69
N VAL A 248 5.62 21.69 -12.83
CA VAL A 248 6.49 20.57 -13.20
C VAL A 248 7.89 21.05 -13.52
N SER A 249 8.02 22.10 -14.34
CA SER A 249 9.32 22.69 -14.74
C SER A 249 10.15 23.15 -13.55
N ASN A 250 9.53 23.74 -12.53
CA ASN A 250 10.24 24.19 -11.33
C ASN A 250 10.70 23.04 -10.40
N ARG A 251 10.28 21.82 -10.66
CA ARG A 251 10.63 20.62 -9.88
C ARG A 251 11.64 19.71 -10.60
N LEU A 252 11.93 19.99 -11.87
CA LEU A 252 12.98 19.38 -12.68
C LEU A 252 14.32 20.03 -12.42
#